data_b4a6e5dc4b6b83116265a6baf3346a3b
#
_entry.id   b4a6e5dc4b6b83116265a6baf3346a3b
#
_cell.length_a   1.000
_cell.length_b   1.000
_cell.length_c   1.000
_cell.angle_alpha   90.00
_cell.angle_beta   90.00
_cell.angle_gamma   90.00
#
_symmetry.space_group_name_H-M   'P 1'
#
loop_
_entity.id
_entity.type
_entity.pdbx_description
1 polymer ?
#
loop_
_entity_poly.entity_id
_entity_poly.type
_entity_poly.pdbx_seq_one_letter_code
_entity_poly.pdbx_strand_id
1 'polypeptide(L)'
;MFSCEQSPSNNPEEITKMSTKYEIESANWCTYSHPDYLSTPLNMVYKTVIERGEDVKYIKSESQYSGDKLVHKSTRENINNMDIRWQEYPAGNEVRTRDTIIWYDLERTKVLEERSKQSVRYSQYDNNHREISCEIYWWGKLTHEYTYTYSHLTRYGEYKNYAQHNDELMSVQYDTTVFVDNSFSQPLSWKSKQINYFDDTYTYYFTSEKNEYVAEGLSRKEGTVIYLNTNGEVVTNRSYTVEYTWQDALNNTYHSEDYLDGILVNKSEGYTKYVR
;
A
#
# COMPACT_ATOMS: atom_id res chain seq x y z
N MET A 1 18.86 40.52 11.58
CA MET A 1 19.21 39.21 12.13
C MET A 1 17.92 38.40 12.17
N PHE A 2 17.64 37.61 11.14
CA PHE A 2 16.51 36.70 11.15
C PHE A 2 17.00 35.41 11.81
N SER A 3 16.44 35.09 12.96
CA SER A 3 16.61 33.82 13.62
C SER A 3 15.91 32.78 12.71
N CYS A 4 16.70 31.88 12.13
CA CYS A 4 16.20 30.69 11.47
C CYS A 4 15.73 29.76 12.60
N GLU A 5 14.45 29.74 12.89
CA GLU A 5 13.86 28.68 13.71
C GLU A 5 14.06 27.38 12.95
N GLN A 6 14.87 26.51 13.53
CA GLN A 6 15.06 25.15 13.01
C GLN A 6 13.68 24.48 12.97
N SER A 7 13.26 24.10 11.78
CA SER A 7 12.13 23.18 11.61
C SER A 7 12.38 21.97 12.51
N PRO A 8 11.40 21.54 13.33
CA PRO A 8 11.57 20.34 14.14
C PRO A 8 11.99 19.18 13.25
N SER A 9 13.05 18.49 13.65
CA SER A 9 13.61 17.39 12.88
C SER A 9 12.51 16.33 12.75
N ASN A 10 12.20 15.94 11.51
CA ASN A 10 11.33 14.80 11.20
C ASN A 10 12.01 13.45 11.52
N ASN A 11 12.89 13.43 12.53
CA ASN A 11 13.53 12.21 12.96
C ASN A 11 12.47 11.29 13.61
N PRO A 12 12.19 10.11 13.06
CA PRO A 12 11.24 9.15 13.65
C PRO A 12 11.50 8.87 15.13
N GLU A 13 12.76 8.92 15.57
CA GLU A 13 13.13 8.72 16.98
C GLU A 13 12.66 9.85 17.91
N GLU A 14 12.57 11.10 17.45
CA GLU A 14 12.05 12.22 18.25
C GLU A 14 10.53 12.17 18.38
N ILE A 15 9.85 11.84 17.28
CA ILE A 15 8.39 11.67 17.27
C ILE A 15 7.98 10.52 18.20
N THR A 16 8.75 9.44 18.19
CA THR A 16 8.46 8.22 18.96
C THR A 16 8.69 8.36 20.47
N LYS A 17 9.52 9.29 20.91
CA LYS A 17 9.65 9.65 22.34
C LYS A 17 8.47 10.46 22.86
N MET A 18 7.69 11.08 21.97
CA MET A 18 6.60 12.00 22.34
C MET A 18 5.23 11.34 22.40
N SER A 19 5.00 10.21 21.70
CA SER A 19 3.70 9.53 21.70
C SER A 19 3.81 8.06 21.30
N THR A 20 3.17 7.20 22.08
CA THR A 20 3.01 5.76 21.79
C THR A 20 1.72 5.49 21.00
N LYS A 21 0.91 6.49 20.77
CA LYS A 21 -0.37 6.37 20.09
C LYS A 21 -0.54 7.46 19.03
N TYR A 22 -1.00 7.09 17.87
CA TYR A 22 -1.37 8.03 16.81
C TYR A 22 -2.62 7.59 16.07
N GLU A 23 -3.31 8.54 15.49
CA GLU A 23 -4.52 8.35 14.72
C GLU A 23 -4.26 8.78 13.28
N ILE A 24 -4.65 7.91 12.33
CA ILE A 24 -4.66 8.22 10.91
C ILE A 24 -6.12 8.36 10.53
N GLU A 25 -6.52 9.53 10.10
CA GLU A 25 -7.86 9.76 9.60
C GLU A 25 -7.79 10.07 8.10
N SER A 26 -8.72 9.49 7.34
CA SER A 26 -8.88 9.79 5.93
C SER A 26 -10.36 9.99 5.62
N ALA A 27 -10.62 11.00 4.82
CA ALA A 27 -11.93 11.25 4.25
C ALA A 27 -11.81 11.07 2.74
N ASN A 28 -12.58 10.15 2.20
CA ASN A 28 -12.64 9.90 0.78
C ASN A 28 -14.03 10.23 0.25
N TRP A 29 -14.03 10.74 -0.95
CA TRP A 29 -15.24 10.97 -1.67
C TRP A 29 -15.01 10.61 -3.14
N CYS A 30 -15.82 9.71 -3.64
CA CYS A 30 -15.69 9.20 -4.98
C CYS A 30 -17.06 9.20 -5.65
N THR A 31 -17.17 9.83 -6.81
CA THR A 31 -18.29 9.57 -7.70
C THR A 31 -17.80 9.48 -9.14
N TYR A 32 -18.23 8.45 -9.81
CA TYR A 32 -17.98 8.25 -11.23
C TYR A 32 -19.02 8.94 -12.14
N SER A 33 -20.04 9.61 -11.58
CA SER A 33 -21.23 9.91 -12.38
C SER A 33 -21.97 11.22 -12.12
N HIS A 34 -21.51 12.12 -11.23
CA HIS A 34 -22.30 13.33 -10.93
C HIS A 34 -21.49 14.62 -10.93
N PRO A 35 -21.88 15.66 -11.73
CA PRO A 35 -21.16 16.94 -11.76
C PRO A 35 -21.29 17.79 -10.48
N ASP A 36 -22.30 17.53 -9.65
CA ASP A 36 -22.52 18.28 -8.39
C ASP A 36 -21.62 17.85 -7.25
N TYR A 37 -20.82 16.84 -7.45
CA TYR A 37 -19.99 16.25 -6.41
C TYR A 37 -18.81 17.12 -5.96
N LEU A 38 -18.36 18.03 -6.79
CA LEU A 38 -17.26 18.94 -6.48
C LEU A 38 -17.58 19.88 -5.31
N SER A 39 -18.87 20.11 -5.02
CA SER A 39 -19.34 20.94 -3.91
C SER A 39 -19.70 20.16 -2.65
N THR A 40 -19.68 18.83 -2.70
CA THR A 40 -20.04 18.00 -1.55
C THR A 40 -18.88 17.94 -0.56
N PRO A 41 -19.10 18.20 0.75
CA PRO A 41 -18.06 18.03 1.76
C PRO A 41 -17.53 16.59 1.77
N LEU A 42 -16.22 16.43 1.98
CA LEU A 42 -15.63 15.13 2.16
C LEU A 42 -16.19 14.45 3.40
N ASN A 43 -16.67 13.23 3.24
CA ASN A 43 -17.11 12.42 4.35
C ASN A 43 -15.97 11.51 4.80
N MET A 44 -15.77 11.42 6.12
CA MET A 44 -14.81 10.48 6.67
C MET A 44 -15.26 9.06 6.36
N VAL A 45 -14.41 8.32 5.64
CA VAL A 45 -14.70 6.94 5.26
C VAL A 45 -14.26 6.00 6.37
N TYR A 46 -13.07 6.20 6.90
CA TYR A 46 -12.56 5.43 8.03
C TYR A 46 -11.42 6.15 8.77
N LYS A 47 -11.24 5.73 10.00
CA LYS A 47 -10.18 6.16 10.89
C LYS A 47 -9.40 4.94 11.36
N THR A 48 -8.08 5.01 11.37
CA THR A 48 -7.21 3.99 11.96
C THR A 48 -6.49 4.56 13.17
N VAL A 49 -6.58 3.90 14.29
CA VAL A 49 -5.85 4.22 15.53
C VAL A 49 -4.79 3.15 15.74
N ILE A 50 -3.52 3.55 15.81
CA ILE A 50 -2.39 2.67 16.03
C ILE A 50 -1.77 3.01 17.39
N GLU A 51 -1.65 2.01 18.25
CA GLU A 51 -0.97 2.09 19.52
C GLU A 51 0.32 1.28 19.46
N ARG A 52 1.45 1.90 19.85
CA ARG A 52 2.75 1.24 19.89
C ARG A 52 3.15 0.94 21.31
N GLY A 53 4.05 -0.03 21.49
CA GLY A 53 4.69 -0.33 22.77
C GLY A 53 5.73 0.72 23.16
N GLU A 54 6.41 0.51 24.28
CA GLU A 54 7.51 1.37 24.74
C GLU A 54 8.66 1.43 23.71
N ASP A 55 8.92 0.32 23.02
CA ASP A 55 9.75 0.29 21.82
C ASP A 55 8.84 0.51 20.60
N VAL A 56 8.95 1.67 20.01
CA VAL A 56 8.08 2.17 18.92
C VAL A 56 8.02 1.32 17.67
N LYS A 57 8.99 0.42 17.44
CA LYS A 57 8.92 -0.55 16.34
C LYS A 57 7.80 -1.59 16.56
N TYR A 58 7.30 -1.75 17.78
CA TYR A 58 6.29 -2.73 18.10
C TYR A 58 4.89 -2.13 18.08
N ILE A 59 4.09 -2.51 17.08
CA ILE A 59 2.67 -2.21 17.10
C ILE A 59 2.01 -3.12 18.13
N LYS A 60 1.33 -2.51 19.08
CA LYS A 60 0.60 -3.19 20.16
C LYS A 60 -0.85 -3.46 19.77
N SER A 61 -1.48 -2.47 19.18
CA SER A 61 -2.84 -2.59 18.65
C SER A 61 -3.08 -1.66 17.46
N GLU A 62 -4.03 -2.06 16.62
CA GLU A 62 -4.56 -1.27 15.53
C GLU A 62 -6.07 -1.40 15.54
N SER A 63 -6.79 -0.29 15.47
CA SER A 63 -8.25 -0.24 15.45
C SER A 63 -8.72 0.58 14.26
N GLN A 64 -9.61 0.02 13.46
CA GLN A 64 -10.18 0.66 12.28
C GLN A 64 -11.66 0.95 12.51
N TYR A 65 -12.06 2.15 12.17
CA TYR A 65 -13.43 2.64 12.34
C TYR A 65 -14.01 3.07 10.99
N SER A 66 -15.30 2.85 10.81
CA SER A 66 -16.10 3.45 9.75
C SER A 66 -17.08 4.44 10.41
N GLY A 67 -16.81 5.74 10.26
CA GLY A 67 -17.39 6.73 11.16
C GLY A 67 -16.97 6.44 12.60
N ASP A 68 -17.93 6.40 13.53
CA ASP A 68 -17.68 6.07 14.93
C ASP A 68 -17.74 4.57 15.26
N LYS A 69 -18.02 3.74 14.27
CA LYS A 69 -18.20 2.29 14.46
C LYS A 69 -16.87 1.56 14.27
N LEU A 70 -16.41 0.86 15.31
CA LEU A 70 -15.28 -0.07 15.21
C LEU A 70 -15.63 -1.22 14.25
N VAL A 71 -14.86 -1.37 13.17
CA VAL A 71 -15.08 -2.42 12.15
C VAL A 71 -14.02 -3.51 12.19
N HIS A 72 -12.81 -3.18 12.62
CA HIS A 72 -11.73 -4.13 12.75
C HIS A 72 -10.82 -3.72 13.91
N LYS A 73 -10.31 -4.70 14.64
CA LYS A 73 -9.29 -4.52 15.67
C LYS A 73 -8.25 -5.62 15.57
N SER A 74 -6.99 -5.26 15.59
CA SER A 74 -5.90 -6.20 15.79
C SER A 74 -5.11 -5.87 17.04
N THR A 75 -4.67 -6.90 17.75
CA THR A 75 -3.73 -6.80 18.87
C THR A 75 -2.54 -7.69 18.60
N ARG A 76 -1.36 -7.31 19.05
CA ARG A 76 -0.12 -8.06 18.80
C ARG A 76 0.61 -8.36 20.08
N GLU A 77 1.13 -9.57 20.16
CA GLU A 77 2.13 -10.01 21.12
C GLU A 77 3.46 -10.15 20.39
N ASN A 78 4.47 -9.48 20.87
CA ASN A 78 5.77 -9.40 20.22
C ASN A 78 6.75 -10.33 20.96
N ILE A 79 7.30 -11.33 20.28
CA ILE A 79 8.22 -12.32 20.84
C ILE A 79 9.44 -12.41 19.92
N ASN A 80 10.57 -11.81 20.32
CA ASN A 80 11.80 -11.76 19.51
C ASN A 80 11.52 -11.17 18.11
N ASN A 81 11.77 -11.96 17.04
CA ASN A 81 11.49 -11.61 15.66
C ASN A 81 10.10 -12.07 15.17
N MET A 82 9.18 -12.42 16.08
CA MET A 82 7.86 -12.93 15.76
C MET A 82 6.79 -12.07 16.42
N ASP A 83 5.71 -11.82 15.69
CA ASP A 83 4.46 -11.27 16.19
C ASP A 83 3.35 -12.30 16.11
N ILE A 84 2.62 -12.45 17.18
CA ILE A 84 1.33 -13.13 17.18
C ILE A 84 0.27 -12.05 17.10
N ARG A 85 -0.47 -12.02 15.98
CA ARG A 85 -1.52 -11.04 15.71
C ARG A 85 -2.89 -11.69 15.88
N TRP A 86 -3.72 -11.05 16.68
CA TRP A 86 -5.12 -11.43 16.87
C TRP A 86 -5.98 -10.40 16.13
N GLN A 87 -6.89 -10.87 15.28
CA GLN A 87 -7.81 -10.02 14.51
C GLN A 87 -9.25 -10.25 14.94
N GLU A 88 -9.98 -9.19 15.16
CA GLU A 88 -11.37 -9.17 15.58
C GLU A 88 -12.18 -8.26 14.65
N TYR A 89 -13.36 -8.71 14.25
CA TYR A 89 -14.28 -7.98 13.34
C TYR A 89 -15.62 -7.71 14.05
N PRO A 90 -15.70 -6.70 14.96
CA PRO A 90 -16.86 -6.49 15.81
C PRO A 90 -18.16 -6.14 15.07
N ALA A 91 -18.05 -5.71 13.80
CA ALA A 91 -19.20 -5.37 12.97
C ALA A 91 -19.89 -6.58 12.32
N GLY A 92 -19.28 -7.77 12.39
CA GLY A 92 -19.78 -9.04 11.87
C GLY A 92 -19.99 -10.07 12.98
N ASN A 93 -20.33 -11.31 12.60
CA ASN A 93 -20.24 -12.43 13.55
C ASN A 93 -18.78 -12.63 13.89
N GLU A 94 -18.40 -12.28 15.10
CA GLU A 94 -17.05 -12.19 15.61
C GLU A 94 -16.23 -13.44 15.31
N VAL A 95 -15.33 -13.37 14.34
CA VAL A 95 -14.33 -14.40 14.14
C VAL A 95 -13.00 -13.82 14.60
N ARG A 96 -12.58 -14.22 15.77
CA ARG A 96 -11.21 -13.94 16.23
C ARG A 96 -10.27 -14.86 15.47
N THR A 97 -9.45 -14.30 14.60
CA THR A 97 -8.41 -15.06 13.91
C THR A 97 -7.06 -14.82 14.57
N ARG A 98 -6.19 -15.79 14.45
CA ARG A 98 -4.81 -15.71 14.93
C ARG A 98 -3.88 -15.87 13.74
N ASP A 99 -3.00 -14.89 13.55
CA ASP A 99 -1.94 -14.94 12.58
C ASP A 99 -0.59 -14.91 13.26
N THR A 100 0.42 -15.44 12.60
CA THR A 100 1.81 -15.38 13.04
C THR A 100 2.61 -14.68 11.94
N ILE A 101 3.41 -13.69 12.33
CA ILE A 101 4.30 -12.97 11.43
C ILE A 101 5.73 -13.18 11.95
N ILE A 102 6.60 -13.75 11.12
CA ILE A 102 8.03 -13.88 11.38
C ILE A 102 8.73 -12.82 10.56
N TRP A 103 9.54 -12.00 11.23
CA TRP A 103 10.25 -10.91 10.61
C TRP A 103 11.65 -11.35 10.18
N TYR A 104 12.07 -10.90 9.00
CA TYR A 104 13.42 -11.09 8.53
C TYR A 104 14.42 -10.24 9.32
N ASP A 105 14.00 -9.02 9.68
CA ASP A 105 14.81 -8.04 10.38
C ASP A 105 14.24 -7.69 11.77
N LEU A 106 15.11 -7.22 12.67
CA LEU A 106 14.72 -6.80 14.01
C LEU A 106 13.94 -5.47 14.01
N GLU A 107 14.03 -4.70 12.94
CA GLU A 107 13.29 -3.46 12.77
C GLU A 107 11.83 -3.70 12.35
N ARG A 108 11.44 -4.94 12.07
CA ARG A 108 10.08 -5.36 11.68
C ARG A 108 9.56 -4.65 10.43
N THR A 109 10.46 -4.44 9.49
CA THR A 109 10.15 -3.80 8.21
C THR A 109 9.97 -4.81 7.07
N LYS A 110 10.50 -6.04 7.23
CA LYS A 110 10.52 -7.08 6.21
C LYS A 110 9.98 -8.40 6.76
N VAL A 111 8.92 -8.89 6.16
CA VAL A 111 8.27 -10.15 6.54
C VAL A 111 9.01 -11.32 5.92
N LEU A 112 9.47 -12.28 6.72
CA LEU A 112 10.02 -13.56 6.26
C LEU A 112 8.91 -14.58 6.02
N GLU A 113 8.00 -14.71 6.97
CA GLU A 113 6.83 -15.58 6.88
C GLU A 113 5.62 -14.91 7.55
N GLU A 114 4.46 -14.97 6.90
CA GLU A 114 3.18 -14.60 7.49
C GLU A 114 2.22 -15.77 7.34
N ARG A 115 1.66 -16.25 8.43
CA ARG A 115 0.76 -17.40 8.46
C ARG A 115 -0.56 -17.04 9.11
N SER A 116 -1.64 -17.26 8.40
CA SER A 116 -3.01 -17.21 8.89
C SER A 116 -3.63 -18.61 8.90
N LYS A 117 -4.90 -18.70 9.28
CA LYS A 117 -5.66 -19.96 9.20
C LYS A 117 -5.76 -20.52 7.79
N GLN A 118 -5.78 -19.67 6.77
CA GLN A 118 -6.09 -20.04 5.40
C GLN A 118 -4.95 -19.80 4.44
N SER A 119 -3.99 -18.93 4.79
CA SER A 119 -2.92 -18.54 3.91
C SER A 119 -1.56 -18.56 4.59
N VAL A 120 -0.54 -18.79 3.80
CA VAL A 120 0.86 -18.66 4.20
C VAL A 120 1.57 -17.86 3.12
N ARG A 121 2.34 -16.86 3.54
CA ARG A 121 3.25 -16.09 2.69
C ARG A 121 4.67 -16.39 3.11
N TYR A 122 5.55 -16.60 2.15
CA TYR A 122 7.00 -16.71 2.33
C TYR A 122 7.70 -15.68 1.50
N SER A 123 8.69 -14.99 2.06
CA SER A 123 9.53 -14.04 1.35
C SER A 123 11.00 -14.40 1.49
N GLN A 124 11.79 -14.16 0.45
CA GLN A 124 13.23 -14.33 0.44
C GLN A 124 13.92 -13.01 0.11
N TYR A 125 15.10 -12.80 0.67
CA TYR A 125 15.86 -11.56 0.54
C TYR A 125 17.29 -11.84 0.07
N ASP A 126 17.85 -10.93 -0.72
CA ASP A 126 19.24 -10.98 -1.12
C ASP A 126 20.18 -10.45 0.00
N ASN A 127 21.49 -10.49 -0.25
CA ASN A 127 22.51 -10.01 0.69
C ASN A 127 22.43 -8.49 0.95
N ASN A 128 21.72 -7.74 0.14
CA ASN A 128 21.45 -6.30 0.32
C ASN A 128 20.09 -6.06 1.00
N HIS A 129 19.48 -7.11 1.57
CA HIS A 129 18.18 -7.08 2.25
C HIS A 129 17.02 -6.63 1.35
N ARG A 130 17.11 -6.88 0.03
CA ARG A 130 16.04 -6.62 -0.93
C ARG A 130 15.25 -7.91 -1.17
N GLU A 131 13.92 -7.84 -1.21
CA GLU A 131 13.06 -8.99 -1.51
C GLU A 131 13.34 -9.47 -2.94
N ILE A 132 13.67 -10.77 -3.08
CA ILE A 132 13.93 -11.39 -4.39
C ILE A 132 12.84 -12.37 -4.80
N SER A 133 12.09 -12.91 -3.84
CA SER A 133 10.91 -13.70 -4.13
C SER A 133 9.88 -13.62 -3.02
N CYS A 134 8.62 -13.86 -3.38
CA CYS A 134 7.52 -14.03 -2.46
C CYS A 134 6.55 -15.06 -3.02
N GLU A 135 6.14 -16.01 -2.20
CA GLU A 135 5.15 -17.03 -2.54
C GLU A 135 3.97 -16.93 -1.57
N ILE A 136 2.75 -17.02 -2.09
CA ILE A 136 1.53 -17.01 -1.28
C ILE A 136 0.74 -18.27 -1.58
N TYR A 137 0.45 -19.00 -0.52
CA TYR A 137 -0.33 -20.22 -0.54
C TYR A 137 -1.69 -19.98 0.13
N TRP A 138 -2.76 -20.42 -0.51
CA TRP A 138 -4.10 -20.47 0.08
C TRP A 138 -4.53 -21.93 0.18
N TRP A 139 -4.94 -22.36 1.39
CA TRP A 139 -5.33 -23.74 1.65
C TRP A 139 -4.27 -24.77 1.21
N GLY A 140 -2.99 -24.39 1.35
CA GLY A 140 -1.86 -25.24 0.96
C GLY A 140 -1.52 -25.26 -0.53
N LYS A 141 -2.24 -24.51 -1.38
CA LYS A 141 -1.97 -24.39 -2.81
C LYS A 141 -1.31 -23.06 -3.12
N LEU A 142 -0.30 -23.08 -3.99
CA LEU A 142 0.33 -21.86 -4.50
C LEU A 142 -0.69 -21.08 -5.32
N THR A 143 -0.92 -19.83 -4.94
CA THR A 143 -1.85 -18.93 -5.66
C THR A 143 -1.13 -17.76 -6.29
N HIS A 144 -0.02 -17.31 -5.67
CA HIS A 144 0.74 -16.19 -6.18
C HIS A 144 2.23 -16.44 -6.01
N GLU A 145 2.99 -16.06 -7.01
CA GLU A 145 4.45 -16.11 -7.01
C GLU A 145 4.98 -14.79 -7.55
N TYR A 146 5.93 -14.19 -6.82
CA TYR A 146 6.64 -12.98 -7.21
C TYR A 146 8.12 -13.30 -7.28
N THR A 147 8.80 -12.83 -8.31
CA THR A 147 10.25 -12.85 -8.40
C THR A 147 10.77 -11.48 -8.78
N TYR A 148 11.87 -11.04 -8.18
CA TYR A 148 12.47 -9.74 -8.41
C TYR A 148 13.96 -9.87 -8.73
N THR A 149 14.39 -9.07 -9.71
CA THR A 149 15.81 -8.83 -9.98
C THR A 149 16.07 -7.34 -9.94
N TYR A 150 17.29 -6.96 -9.57
CA TYR A 150 17.68 -5.57 -9.38
C TYR A 150 18.91 -5.22 -10.21
N SER A 151 18.88 -4.08 -10.89
CA SER A 151 20.02 -3.51 -11.60
C SER A 151 20.04 -2.00 -11.38
N HIS A 152 21.07 -1.50 -10.69
CA HIS A 152 21.14 -0.09 -10.26
C HIS A 152 19.86 0.32 -9.51
N LEU A 153 19.20 1.39 -9.94
CA LEU A 153 17.96 1.91 -9.38
C LEU A 153 16.69 1.25 -9.95
N THR A 154 16.83 0.14 -10.67
CA THR A 154 15.73 -0.52 -11.36
C THR A 154 15.44 -1.89 -10.74
N ARG A 155 14.18 -2.14 -10.45
CA ARG A 155 13.65 -3.46 -10.10
C ARG A 155 12.84 -3.99 -11.28
N TYR A 156 13.12 -5.23 -11.64
CA TYR A 156 12.32 -6.01 -12.59
C TYR A 156 11.56 -7.07 -11.80
N GLY A 157 10.26 -7.12 -11.99
CA GLY A 157 9.38 -8.08 -11.32
C GLY A 157 8.66 -8.98 -12.30
N GLU A 158 8.49 -10.23 -11.93
CA GLU A 158 7.56 -11.15 -12.54
C GLU A 158 6.57 -11.60 -11.47
N TYR A 159 5.29 -11.53 -11.76
CA TYR A 159 4.20 -11.95 -10.89
C TYR A 159 3.32 -12.94 -11.61
N LYS A 160 3.13 -14.10 -11.00
CA LYS A 160 2.27 -15.18 -11.49
C LYS A 160 1.08 -15.37 -10.56
N ASN A 161 -0.09 -15.51 -11.13
CA ASN A 161 -1.32 -15.81 -10.43
C ASN A 161 -1.88 -17.15 -10.91
N TYR A 162 -2.21 -18.04 -9.96
CA TYR A 162 -2.67 -19.38 -10.22
C TYR A 162 -4.10 -19.58 -9.71
N ALA A 163 -4.88 -20.38 -10.43
CA ALA A 163 -6.22 -20.78 -10.01
C ALA A 163 -6.16 -21.71 -8.79
N GLN A 164 -6.92 -21.37 -7.75
CA GLN A 164 -6.92 -22.08 -6.48
C GLN A 164 -7.37 -23.57 -6.58
N HIS A 165 -8.20 -23.89 -7.57
CA HIS A 165 -8.82 -25.21 -7.67
C HIS A 165 -8.04 -26.22 -8.52
N ASN A 166 -7.23 -25.77 -9.48
CA ASN A 166 -6.54 -26.65 -10.43
C ASN A 166 -5.07 -26.33 -10.69
N ASP A 167 -4.53 -25.33 -9.96
CA ASP A 167 -3.14 -24.87 -10.08
C ASP A 167 -2.77 -24.35 -11.49
N GLU A 168 -3.77 -24.01 -12.33
CA GLU A 168 -3.55 -23.43 -13.65
C GLU A 168 -3.08 -21.99 -13.56
N LEU A 169 -2.12 -21.61 -14.40
CA LEU A 169 -1.63 -20.26 -14.52
C LEU A 169 -2.72 -19.37 -15.14
N MET A 170 -3.23 -18.43 -14.36
CA MET A 170 -4.28 -17.51 -14.77
C MET A 170 -3.72 -16.24 -15.42
N SER A 171 -2.64 -15.73 -14.90
CA SER A 171 -2.01 -14.53 -15.46
C SER A 171 -0.53 -14.44 -15.11
N VAL A 172 0.22 -13.74 -15.95
CA VAL A 172 1.59 -13.30 -15.66
C VAL A 172 1.68 -11.81 -15.88
N GLN A 173 2.27 -11.12 -14.91
CA GLN A 173 2.56 -9.69 -15.00
C GLN A 173 4.07 -9.47 -14.92
N TYR A 174 4.57 -8.60 -15.78
CA TYR A 174 5.97 -8.16 -15.82
C TYR A 174 6.04 -6.69 -15.48
N ASP A 175 6.82 -6.36 -14.46
CA ASP A 175 6.97 -5.00 -13.95
C ASP A 175 8.40 -4.50 -14.14
N THR A 176 8.51 -3.21 -14.42
CA THR A 176 9.76 -2.47 -14.34
C THR A 176 9.53 -1.22 -13.51
N THR A 177 10.21 -1.11 -12.38
CA THR A 177 10.14 0.04 -11.50
C THR A 177 11.49 0.71 -11.41
N VAL A 178 11.56 2.01 -11.68
CA VAL A 178 12.75 2.84 -11.48
C VAL A 178 12.55 3.65 -10.21
N PHE A 179 13.54 3.69 -9.34
CA PHE A 179 13.50 4.38 -8.05
C PHE A 179 14.36 5.64 -8.05
N VAL A 180 14.06 6.56 -7.15
CA VAL A 180 14.82 7.81 -6.98
C VAL A 180 16.23 7.50 -6.47
N ASP A 181 16.36 6.53 -5.56
CA ASP A 181 17.60 6.15 -4.92
C ASP A 181 17.68 4.64 -4.57
N ASN A 182 18.77 4.23 -3.98
CA ASN A 182 19.04 2.84 -3.58
C ASN A 182 18.22 2.35 -2.37
N SER A 183 17.40 3.18 -1.74
CA SER A 183 16.49 2.74 -0.68
C SER A 183 15.33 1.90 -1.24
N PHE A 184 15.04 2.03 -2.53
CA PHE A 184 13.91 1.39 -3.21
C PHE A 184 12.56 1.72 -2.56
N SER A 185 12.45 2.90 -1.94
CA SER A 185 11.24 3.35 -1.24
C SER A 185 10.37 4.29 -2.09
N GLN A 186 10.99 5.08 -2.97
CA GLN A 186 10.30 6.08 -3.79
C GLN A 186 10.39 5.71 -5.27
N PRO A 187 9.36 5.11 -5.88
CA PRO A 187 9.34 4.82 -7.30
C PRO A 187 9.20 6.10 -8.12
N LEU A 188 10.19 6.36 -8.99
CA LEU A 188 10.15 7.46 -9.95
C LEU A 188 9.25 7.15 -11.15
N SER A 189 9.29 5.91 -11.63
CA SER A 189 8.40 5.43 -12.67
C SER A 189 8.14 3.94 -12.53
N TRP A 190 7.00 3.52 -13.04
CA TRP A 190 6.60 2.13 -13.09
C TRP A 190 5.98 1.80 -14.44
N LYS A 191 6.28 0.62 -14.97
CA LYS A 191 5.65 0.06 -16.15
C LYS A 191 5.26 -1.37 -15.88
N SER A 192 4.09 -1.76 -16.33
CA SER A 192 3.58 -3.11 -16.19
C SER A 192 2.99 -3.61 -17.49
N LYS A 193 3.15 -4.91 -17.75
CA LYS A 193 2.47 -5.64 -18.80
C LYS A 193 1.91 -6.91 -18.19
N GLN A 194 0.61 -7.13 -18.32
CA GLN A 194 -0.05 -8.35 -17.87
C GLN A 194 -0.58 -9.14 -19.06
N ILE A 195 -0.46 -10.47 -18.97
CA ILE A 195 -1.03 -11.44 -19.88
C ILE A 195 -2.03 -12.26 -19.08
N ASN A 196 -3.29 -12.27 -19.49
CA ASN A 196 -4.34 -13.11 -18.91
C ASN A 196 -4.57 -14.32 -19.80
N TYR A 197 -4.70 -15.50 -19.21
CA TYR A 197 -4.85 -16.76 -19.95
C TYR A 197 -6.28 -17.30 -19.93
N PHE A 198 -7.15 -16.76 -19.09
CA PHE A 198 -8.51 -17.24 -18.91
C PHE A 198 -9.60 -16.25 -19.33
N ASP A 199 -9.23 -15.02 -19.64
CA ASP A 199 -10.15 -13.97 -20.09
C ASP A 199 -10.04 -13.79 -21.59
N ASP A 200 -11.02 -14.26 -22.33
CA ASP A 200 -11.06 -14.15 -23.79
C ASP A 200 -11.30 -12.70 -24.26
N THR A 201 -11.67 -11.79 -23.34
CA THR A 201 -11.96 -10.40 -23.66
C THR A 201 -10.69 -9.53 -23.69
N TYR A 202 -9.75 -9.79 -22.75
CA TYR A 202 -8.51 -9.00 -22.61
C TYR A 202 -7.32 -9.93 -22.37
N THR A 203 -6.43 -10.00 -23.36
CA THR A 203 -5.21 -10.81 -23.23
C THR A 203 -4.07 -10.01 -22.61
N TYR A 204 -4.03 -8.70 -22.84
CA TYR A 204 -2.95 -7.82 -22.42
C TYR A 204 -3.47 -6.52 -21.87
N TYR A 205 -2.83 -6.02 -20.84
CA TYR A 205 -2.90 -4.62 -20.51
C TYR A 205 -1.50 -4.05 -20.27
N PHE A 206 -1.34 -2.78 -20.57
CA PHE A 206 -0.13 -2.02 -20.28
C PHE A 206 -0.49 -0.90 -19.32
N THR A 207 0.32 -0.71 -18.32
CA THR A 207 0.24 0.45 -17.43
C THR A 207 1.60 1.10 -17.40
N SER A 208 1.63 2.42 -17.52
CA SER A 208 2.84 3.20 -17.25
C SER A 208 2.52 4.32 -16.30
N GLU A 209 3.40 4.57 -15.35
CA GLU A 209 3.24 5.57 -14.31
C GLU A 209 4.53 6.35 -14.14
N LYS A 210 4.41 7.65 -13.91
CA LYS A 210 5.49 8.54 -13.47
C LYS A 210 5.08 9.24 -12.20
N ASN A 211 6.02 9.43 -11.30
CA ASN A 211 5.83 10.07 -10.01
C ASN A 211 6.76 11.27 -9.88
N GLU A 212 6.24 12.34 -9.34
CA GLU A 212 6.98 13.55 -8.99
C GLU A 212 6.93 13.73 -7.47
N TYR A 213 8.06 14.13 -6.88
CA TYR A 213 8.19 14.29 -5.44
C TYR A 213 8.59 15.72 -5.10
N VAL A 214 8.08 16.20 -3.99
CA VAL A 214 8.53 17.40 -3.27
C VAL A 214 9.14 16.97 -1.93
N ALA A 215 9.66 17.89 -1.14
CA ALA A 215 10.30 17.56 0.14
C ALA A 215 9.34 16.85 1.11
N GLU A 216 8.06 17.17 1.05
CA GLU A 216 7.01 16.62 1.91
C GLU A 216 6.56 15.21 1.48
N GLY A 217 6.72 14.86 0.20
CA GLY A 217 6.31 13.56 -0.31
C GLY A 217 5.96 13.55 -1.79
N LEU A 218 5.12 12.61 -2.20
CA LEU A 218 4.60 12.51 -3.56
C LEU A 218 3.71 13.72 -3.87
N SER A 219 4.05 14.47 -4.93
CA SER A 219 3.26 15.65 -5.35
C SER A 219 2.35 15.35 -6.54
N ARG A 220 2.79 14.47 -7.44
CA ARG A 220 2.02 14.11 -8.62
C ARG A 220 2.33 12.69 -9.06
N LYS A 221 1.28 12.02 -9.50
CA LYS A 221 1.33 10.73 -10.17
C LYS A 221 0.55 10.86 -11.48
N GLU A 222 1.14 10.45 -12.58
CA GLU A 222 0.46 10.39 -13.86
C GLU A 222 0.74 9.06 -14.56
N GLY A 223 -0.24 8.56 -15.29
CA GLY A 223 -0.07 7.29 -15.97
C GLY A 223 -1.08 7.04 -17.06
N THR A 224 -0.87 5.91 -17.74
CA THR A 224 -1.73 5.44 -18.83
C THR A 224 -2.00 3.96 -18.64
N VAL A 225 -3.25 3.55 -18.84
CA VAL A 225 -3.68 2.15 -18.86
C VAL A 225 -4.22 1.82 -20.25
N ILE A 226 -3.67 0.79 -20.88
CA ILE A 226 -4.05 0.34 -22.21
C ILE A 226 -4.48 -1.12 -22.12
N TYR A 227 -5.71 -1.41 -22.51
CA TYR A 227 -6.23 -2.78 -22.62
C TYR A 227 -6.24 -3.19 -24.10
N LEU A 228 -5.72 -4.40 -24.35
CA LEU A 228 -5.71 -5.02 -25.66
C LEU A 228 -6.60 -6.27 -25.65
N ASN A 229 -7.31 -6.50 -26.76
CA ASN A 229 -8.00 -7.77 -26.96
C ASN A 229 -7.03 -8.92 -27.34
N THR A 230 -7.55 -10.11 -27.53
CA THR A 230 -6.77 -11.30 -27.93
C THR A 230 -6.05 -11.14 -29.27
N ASN A 231 -6.52 -10.25 -30.13
CA ASN A 231 -5.89 -9.94 -31.44
C ASN A 231 -4.80 -8.86 -31.34
N GLY A 232 -4.59 -8.28 -30.13
CA GLY A 232 -3.64 -7.19 -29.93
C GLY A 232 -4.18 -5.79 -30.30
N GLU A 233 -5.49 -5.65 -30.51
CA GLU A 233 -6.13 -4.37 -30.83
C GLU A 233 -6.44 -3.62 -29.53
N VAL A 234 -6.26 -2.30 -29.55
CA VAL A 234 -6.57 -1.43 -28.41
C VAL A 234 -8.07 -1.34 -28.20
N VAL A 235 -8.55 -1.86 -27.07
CA VAL A 235 -9.96 -1.75 -26.66
C VAL A 235 -10.19 -0.51 -25.81
N THR A 236 -9.22 -0.20 -24.94
CA THR A 236 -9.29 0.96 -24.05
C THR A 236 -7.92 1.58 -23.91
N ASN A 237 -7.86 2.90 -23.95
CA ASN A 237 -6.68 3.68 -23.62
C ASN A 237 -7.13 4.85 -22.76
N ARG A 238 -6.71 4.87 -21.49
CA ARG A 238 -7.09 5.89 -20.52
C ARG A 238 -5.89 6.49 -19.85
N SER A 239 -5.92 7.79 -19.61
CA SER A 239 -4.95 8.50 -18.79
C SER A 239 -5.52 8.75 -17.40
N TYR A 240 -4.65 8.73 -16.40
CA TYR A 240 -5.00 9.17 -15.04
C TYR A 240 -3.92 10.11 -14.51
N THR A 241 -4.34 11.02 -13.65
CA THR A 241 -3.46 11.92 -12.91
C THR A 241 -3.97 12.00 -11.48
N VAL A 242 -3.06 11.94 -10.51
CA VAL A 242 -3.35 12.21 -9.10
C VAL A 242 -2.45 13.34 -8.66
N GLU A 243 -3.03 14.39 -8.11
CA GLU A 243 -2.32 15.55 -7.58
C GLU A 243 -2.45 15.58 -6.06
N TYR A 244 -1.32 15.79 -5.37
CA TYR A 244 -1.25 15.86 -3.92
C TYR A 244 -0.83 17.25 -3.48
N THR A 245 -1.59 17.84 -2.59
CA THR A 245 -1.26 19.11 -1.93
C THR A 245 -1.03 18.85 -0.46
N TRP A 246 0.19 19.07 0.00
CA TRP A 246 0.58 18.94 1.39
C TRP A 246 0.28 20.22 2.13
N GLN A 247 -0.55 20.15 3.18
CA GLN A 247 -0.98 21.31 3.96
C GLN A 247 -0.16 21.46 5.24
N ASP A 248 0.22 20.35 5.85
CA ASP A 248 1.02 20.30 7.06
C ASP A 248 1.91 19.06 7.04
N ALA A 249 3.20 19.24 6.77
CA ALA A 249 4.18 18.16 6.72
C ALA A 249 4.39 17.49 8.09
N LEU A 250 4.19 18.20 9.20
CA LEU A 250 4.36 17.65 10.56
C LEU A 250 3.27 16.64 10.91
N ASN A 251 2.05 16.88 10.44
CA ASN A 251 0.90 15.99 10.66
C ASN A 251 0.58 15.12 9.44
N ASN A 252 1.45 15.12 8.41
CA ASN A 252 1.18 14.46 7.15
C ASN A 252 -0.23 14.75 6.61
N THR A 253 -0.67 16.00 6.77
CA THR A 253 -1.98 16.42 6.26
C THR A 253 -1.86 16.68 4.77
N TYR A 254 -2.66 16.00 3.98
CA TYR A 254 -2.68 16.15 2.55
C TYR A 254 -4.11 16.22 2.01
N HIS A 255 -4.22 16.82 0.85
CA HIS A 255 -5.38 16.76 -0.02
C HIS A 255 -4.95 16.14 -1.35
N SER A 256 -5.75 15.23 -1.92
CA SER A 256 -5.50 14.70 -3.25
C SER A 256 -6.71 14.81 -4.15
N GLU A 257 -6.45 14.99 -5.43
CA GLU A 257 -7.44 15.02 -6.50
C GLU A 257 -7.04 14.02 -7.58
N ASP A 258 -7.95 13.09 -7.90
CA ASP A 258 -7.73 12.05 -8.89
C ASP A 258 -8.53 12.38 -10.14
N TYR A 259 -7.85 12.38 -11.28
CA TYR A 259 -8.43 12.66 -12.59
C TYR A 259 -8.34 11.43 -13.48
N LEU A 260 -9.40 11.12 -14.21
CA LEU A 260 -9.44 10.12 -15.27
C LEU A 260 -9.81 10.79 -16.59
N ASP A 261 -8.93 10.68 -17.59
CA ASP A 261 -9.05 11.36 -18.89
C ASP A 261 -9.30 12.87 -18.73
N GLY A 262 -8.67 13.50 -17.73
CA GLY A 262 -8.80 14.92 -17.41
C GLY A 262 -10.08 15.29 -16.63
N ILE A 263 -10.92 14.31 -16.29
CA ILE A 263 -12.13 14.53 -15.50
C ILE A 263 -11.83 14.16 -14.04
N LEU A 264 -12.13 15.08 -13.11
CA LEU A 264 -11.98 14.82 -11.68
C LEU A 264 -12.97 13.74 -11.25
N VAL A 265 -12.47 12.64 -10.70
CA VAL A 265 -13.27 11.47 -10.31
C VAL A 265 -13.23 11.17 -8.81
N ASN A 266 -12.22 11.69 -8.09
CA ASN A 266 -12.11 11.47 -6.67
C ASN A 266 -11.38 12.64 -5.97
N LYS A 267 -11.78 12.91 -4.73
CA LYS A 267 -11.05 13.77 -3.79
C LYS A 267 -10.83 13.02 -2.50
N SER A 268 -9.67 13.18 -1.90
CA SER A 268 -9.41 12.64 -0.58
C SER A 268 -8.58 13.61 0.27
N GLU A 269 -8.81 13.55 1.56
CA GLU A 269 -8.01 14.22 2.56
C GLU A 269 -7.59 13.22 3.62
N GLY A 270 -6.38 13.39 4.13
CA GLY A 270 -5.88 12.53 5.17
C GLY A 270 -4.94 13.30 6.10
N TYR A 271 -4.88 12.83 7.34
CA TYR A 271 -3.91 13.34 8.31
C TYR A 271 -3.52 12.26 9.31
N THR A 272 -2.33 12.43 9.88
CA THR A 272 -1.85 11.61 10.99
C THR A 272 -1.76 12.49 12.23
N LYS A 273 -2.51 12.15 13.25
CA LYS A 273 -2.54 12.85 14.52
C LYS A 273 -1.87 12.04 15.61
N TYR A 274 -0.87 12.60 16.26
CA TYR A 274 -0.26 12.00 17.44
C TYR A 274 -1.08 12.33 18.68
N VAL A 275 -1.54 11.30 19.39
CA VAL A 275 -2.35 11.43 20.60
C VAL A 275 -1.40 11.31 21.80
N ARG A 276 -1.37 12.34 22.64
CA ARG A 276 -0.54 12.37 23.87
C ARG A 276 -1.22 11.65 25.02
#